data_d144bb2c986a03cac562f1c878454873
#
_entry.id   d144bb2c986a03cac562f1c878454873
#
_cell.length_a   1.000
_cell.length_b   1.000
_cell.length_c   1.000
_cell.angle_alpha   90.00
_cell.angle_beta   90.00
_cell.angle_gamma   90.00
#
_symmetry.space_group_name_H-M   'P 1'
#
loop_
_entity.id
_entity.type
_entity.pdbx_description
1 polymer ?
#
loop_
_entity_poly.entity_id
_entity_poly.type
_entity_poly.pdbx_seq_one_letter_code
_entity_poly.pdbx_strand_id
1 'polypeptide(L)'
;MELNHWECFGASVQGVLHKKENRPNEDAWKRHNTRLTTAVVVSDGMGSKPNARFGAQMACQAVHDALRSWAKAPDPPPVCLLRLIHIHWTLRVLPHLENESAATCLFAVVLASGKLVLAQLGDGIVALREPDGIVTRLTPPKTGFGNETTGLGVARSTKEWSVMTRSNLLEGTAILLASDGIADDLKPDRISDFIQVLIKEFAPLPPRKRYHAIASELRQWTTENHLDDKTLAILFAKPTGDK
;
A
#
# COMPACT_ATOMS: atom_id res chain seq x y z
N MET A 1 22.20 -3.07 -0.21
CA MET A 1 21.80 -1.82 0.53
C MET A 1 21.22 -2.26 1.85
N GLU A 2 21.68 -1.75 2.97
CA GLU A 2 21.17 -2.13 4.30
C GLU A 2 19.75 -1.60 4.52
N LEU A 3 18.91 -2.31 5.29
CA LEU A 3 17.53 -1.87 5.61
C LEU A 3 17.48 -0.51 6.31
N ASN A 4 18.55 -0.11 7.00
CA ASN A 4 18.64 1.18 7.69
C ASN A 4 18.56 2.41 6.76
N HIS A 5 18.79 2.22 5.46
CA HIS A 5 18.63 3.28 4.45
C HIS A 5 17.20 3.43 3.95
N TRP A 6 16.31 2.49 4.29
CA TRP A 6 14.92 2.56 3.88
C TRP A 6 14.07 3.27 4.93
N GLU A 7 13.33 4.27 4.49
CA GLU A 7 12.35 4.98 5.30
C GLU A 7 10.96 4.88 4.69
N CYS A 8 9.95 4.95 5.55
CA CYS A 8 8.57 4.94 5.10
C CYS A 8 7.70 5.89 5.93
N PHE A 9 6.70 6.44 5.28
CA PHE A 9 5.65 7.24 5.90
C PHE A 9 4.36 7.16 5.09
N GLY A 10 3.27 7.64 5.68
CA GLY A 10 1.97 7.67 5.02
C GLY A 10 0.94 8.36 5.88
N ALA A 11 -0.24 8.56 5.31
CA ALA A 11 -1.43 9.06 6.00
C ALA A 11 -2.69 8.50 5.35
N SER A 12 -3.76 8.48 6.14
CA SER A 12 -5.11 8.13 5.71
C SER A 12 -6.08 9.16 6.27
N VAL A 13 -7.02 9.62 5.46
CA VAL A 13 -8.05 10.59 5.84
C VAL A 13 -9.40 10.15 5.31
N GLN A 14 -10.42 10.38 6.12
CA GLN A 14 -11.81 10.11 5.76
C GLN A 14 -12.28 11.04 4.63
N GLY A 15 -12.93 10.47 3.65
CA GLY A 15 -13.52 11.14 2.52
C GLY A 15 -14.72 12.03 2.87
N VAL A 16 -15.05 12.94 1.96
CA VAL A 16 -16.17 13.87 2.16
C VAL A 16 -17.52 13.14 2.15
N LEU A 17 -17.66 12.11 1.30
CA LEU A 17 -18.88 11.29 1.22
C LEU A 17 -19.10 10.54 2.53
N HIS A 18 -18.08 9.82 3.01
CA HIS A 18 -18.17 9.07 4.27
C HIS A 18 -18.48 9.98 5.46
N LYS A 19 -17.94 11.21 5.48
CA LYS A 19 -18.31 12.19 6.51
C LYS A 19 -19.78 12.57 6.45
N LYS A 20 -20.33 12.84 5.26
CA LYS A 20 -21.75 13.18 5.08
C LYS A 20 -22.69 12.05 5.48
N GLU A 21 -22.28 10.80 5.23
CA GLU A 21 -23.05 9.60 5.53
C GLU A 21 -22.83 9.06 6.95
N ASN A 22 -22.01 9.73 7.78
CA ASN A 22 -21.57 9.25 9.09
C ASN A 22 -20.89 7.87 9.04
N ARG A 23 -20.28 7.51 7.93
CA ARG A 23 -19.47 6.31 7.78
C ARG A 23 -18.03 6.59 8.22
N PRO A 24 -17.35 5.65 8.84
CA PRO A 24 -15.94 5.83 9.20
C PRO A 24 -15.06 5.85 7.96
N ASN A 25 -13.80 6.27 8.10
CA ASN A 25 -12.77 5.98 7.11
C ASN A 25 -12.59 4.45 6.98
N GLU A 26 -12.79 3.92 5.79
CA GLU A 26 -12.72 2.49 5.49
C GLU A 26 -11.36 2.06 4.92
N ASP A 27 -10.50 3.03 4.64
CA ASP A 27 -9.11 2.81 4.30
C ASP A 27 -8.24 2.51 5.53
N ALA A 28 -7.15 1.81 5.30
CA ALA A 28 -6.11 1.56 6.28
C ALA A 28 -4.71 1.59 5.64
N TRP A 29 -3.71 1.98 6.41
CA TRP A 29 -2.33 1.77 6.05
C TRP A 29 -1.50 1.36 7.27
N LYS A 30 -0.39 0.66 7.02
CA LYS A 30 0.53 0.25 8.07
C LYS A 30 1.96 0.19 7.54
N ARG A 31 2.90 0.61 8.40
CA ARG A 31 4.32 0.33 8.21
C ARG A 31 4.74 -0.90 9.02
N HIS A 32 5.68 -1.64 8.49
CA HIS A 32 6.33 -2.76 9.17
C HIS A 32 7.83 -2.57 9.07
N ASN A 33 8.52 -2.68 10.21
CA ASN A 33 9.97 -2.54 10.25
C ASN A 33 10.56 -3.55 11.25
N THR A 34 11.45 -4.40 10.76
CA THR A 34 12.18 -5.41 11.53
C THR A 34 13.63 -5.46 11.07
N ARG A 35 14.42 -6.34 11.68
CA ARG A 35 15.79 -6.61 11.21
C ARG A 35 15.84 -7.29 9.83
N LEU A 36 14.76 -7.92 9.40
CA LEU A 36 14.67 -8.68 8.15
C LEU A 36 13.95 -7.95 7.04
N THR A 37 13.04 -7.01 7.37
CA THR A 37 12.16 -6.36 6.39
C THR A 37 11.82 -4.94 6.78
N THR A 38 11.71 -4.07 5.78
CA THR A 38 10.99 -2.79 5.86
C THR A 38 9.86 -2.82 4.84
N ALA A 39 8.62 -2.53 5.27
CA ALA A 39 7.46 -2.60 4.41
C ALA A 39 6.41 -1.54 4.71
N VAL A 40 5.59 -1.26 3.71
CA VAL A 40 4.36 -0.47 3.80
C VAL A 40 3.21 -1.23 3.15
N VAL A 41 2.03 -1.02 3.69
CA VAL A 41 0.77 -1.62 3.23
C VAL A 41 -0.28 -0.53 3.16
N VAL A 42 -1.08 -0.55 2.11
CA VAL A 42 -2.33 0.22 1.96
C VAL A 42 -3.44 -0.75 1.63
N SER A 43 -4.59 -0.54 2.20
CA SER A 43 -5.80 -1.34 1.95
C SER A 43 -7.01 -0.43 2.02
N ASP A 44 -7.90 -0.60 1.07
CA ASP A 44 -9.19 0.03 0.95
C ASP A 44 -10.27 -1.01 1.18
N GLY A 45 -11.19 -0.73 2.09
CA GLY A 45 -12.33 -1.58 2.38
C GLY A 45 -13.43 -1.40 1.35
N MET A 46 -13.89 -2.47 0.72
CA MET A 46 -14.94 -2.38 -0.29
C MET A 46 -16.23 -1.78 0.30
N GLY A 47 -16.55 -0.52 -0.05
CA GLY A 47 -17.63 0.27 0.55
C GLY A 47 -19.03 -0.32 0.47
N SER A 48 -19.24 -1.32 -0.39
CA SER A 48 -20.50 -2.12 -0.44
C SER A 48 -20.60 -3.19 0.66
N LYS A 49 -19.55 -3.36 1.48
CA LYS A 49 -19.46 -4.44 2.47
C LYS A 49 -19.65 -3.90 3.89
N PRO A 50 -20.43 -4.60 4.75
CA PRO A 50 -20.75 -4.08 6.09
C PRO A 50 -19.55 -3.96 7.01
N ASN A 51 -18.48 -4.75 6.78
CA ASN A 51 -17.26 -4.76 7.58
C ASN A 51 -16.03 -4.24 6.81
N ALA A 52 -16.23 -3.37 5.81
CA ALA A 52 -15.19 -2.85 4.92
C ALA A 52 -13.97 -2.30 5.70
N ARG A 53 -14.19 -1.36 6.60
CA ARG A 53 -13.14 -0.80 7.48
C ARG A 53 -12.37 -1.88 8.24
N PHE A 54 -13.08 -2.82 8.82
CA PHE A 54 -12.46 -3.90 9.59
C PHE A 54 -11.61 -4.79 8.69
N GLY A 55 -12.13 -5.14 7.51
CA GLY A 55 -11.41 -5.91 6.51
C GLY A 55 -10.10 -5.26 6.07
N ALA A 56 -10.11 -3.95 5.79
CA ALA A 56 -8.91 -3.17 5.42
C ALA A 56 -7.87 -3.13 6.55
N GLN A 57 -8.30 -2.91 7.79
CA GLN A 57 -7.41 -2.96 8.95
C GLN A 57 -6.77 -4.35 9.13
N MET A 58 -7.57 -5.41 8.96
CA MET A 58 -7.08 -6.79 9.05
C MET A 58 -6.18 -7.16 7.89
N ALA A 59 -6.37 -6.60 6.69
CA ALA A 59 -5.45 -6.77 5.56
C ALA A 59 -4.05 -6.23 5.90
N CYS A 60 -3.97 -5.02 6.41
CA CYS A 60 -2.71 -4.44 6.87
C CYS A 60 -2.04 -5.29 7.97
N GLN A 61 -2.83 -5.85 8.89
CA GLN A 61 -2.30 -6.69 9.95
C GLN A 61 -1.86 -8.07 9.43
N ALA A 62 -2.60 -8.65 8.50
CA ALA A 62 -2.27 -9.93 7.88
C ALA A 62 -0.93 -9.88 7.13
N VAL A 63 -0.67 -8.81 6.39
CA VAL A 63 0.64 -8.59 5.75
C VAL A 63 1.75 -8.54 6.81
N HIS A 64 1.54 -7.80 7.91
CA HIS A 64 2.50 -7.74 9.00
C HIS A 64 2.85 -9.12 9.56
N ASP A 65 1.83 -9.95 9.83
CA ASP A 65 2.05 -11.29 10.41
C ASP A 65 2.70 -12.25 9.42
N ALA A 66 2.26 -12.19 8.15
CA ALA A 66 2.84 -13.00 7.08
C ALA A 66 4.34 -12.70 6.89
N LEU A 67 4.74 -11.43 6.92
CA LEU A 67 6.14 -11.02 6.80
C LEU A 67 7.01 -11.56 7.92
N ARG A 68 6.50 -11.66 9.15
CA ARG A 68 7.26 -12.17 10.31
C ARG A 68 7.71 -13.62 10.15
N SER A 69 6.95 -14.44 9.44
CA SER A 69 7.29 -15.84 9.17
C SER A 69 8.00 -16.00 7.83
N TRP A 70 7.47 -15.36 6.77
CA TRP A 70 7.97 -15.47 5.41
C TRP A 70 9.43 -15.01 5.26
N ALA A 71 9.80 -13.88 5.85
CA ALA A 71 11.14 -13.30 5.73
C ALA A 71 12.25 -14.09 6.44
N LYS A 72 11.92 -15.11 7.23
CA LYS A 72 12.90 -15.98 7.88
C LYS A 72 13.50 -17.03 6.94
N ALA A 73 12.81 -17.35 5.86
CA ALA A 73 13.31 -18.30 4.86
C ALA A 73 14.38 -17.64 3.98
N PRO A 74 15.42 -18.34 3.58
CA PRO A 74 16.36 -17.86 2.58
C PRO A 74 15.64 -17.74 1.23
N ASP A 75 15.72 -16.57 0.58
CA ASP A 75 15.08 -16.24 -0.71
C ASP A 75 13.62 -16.74 -0.86
N PRO A 76 12.72 -16.32 0.01
CA PRO A 76 11.37 -16.86 0.06
C PRO A 76 10.57 -16.46 -1.19
N PRO A 77 9.82 -17.41 -1.82
CA PRO A 77 9.00 -17.09 -2.99
C PRO A 77 7.86 -16.13 -2.65
N PRO A 78 7.59 -15.09 -3.47
CA PRO A 78 6.49 -14.16 -3.25
C PRO A 78 5.12 -14.85 -3.14
N VAL A 79 4.87 -15.90 -3.91
CA VAL A 79 3.60 -16.63 -3.86
C VAL A 79 3.30 -17.21 -2.47
N CYS A 80 4.33 -17.61 -1.72
CA CYS A 80 4.16 -18.06 -0.34
C CYS A 80 3.70 -16.92 0.57
N LEU A 81 4.22 -15.70 0.37
CA LEU A 81 3.77 -14.52 1.10
C LEU A 81 2.29 -14.24 0.84
N LEU A 82 1.85 -14.26 -0.43
CA LEU A 82 0.45 -14.05 -0.79
C LEU A 82 -0.48 -15.05 -0.12
N ARG A 83 -0.11 -16.33 -0.09
CA ARG A 83 -0.88 -17.39 0.60
C ARG A 83 -0.95 -17.15 2.11
N LEU A 84 0.17 -16.79 2.73
CA LEU A 84 0.20 -16.46 4.16
C LEU A 84 -0.68 -15.25 4.47
N ILE A 85 -0.68 -14.22 3.63
CA ILE A 85 -1.56 -13.06 3.78
C ILE A 85 -3.02 -13.50 3.77
N HIS A 86 -3.43 -14.31 2.80
CA HIS A 86 -4.80 -14.86 2.75
C HIS A 86 -5.16 -15.60 4.04
N ILE A 87 -4.32 -16.54 4.47
CA ILE A 87 -4.56 -17.34 5.68
C ILE A 87 -4.69 -16.44 6.91
N HIS A 88 -3.74 -15.52 7.12
CA HIS A 88 -3.79 -14.63 8.26
C HIS A 88 -5.00 -13.70 8.21
N TRP A 89 -5.37 -13.20 7.03
CA TRP A 89 -6.52 -12.32 6.87
C TRP A 89 -7.84 -13.05 7.15
N THR A 90 -8.06 -14.24 6.57
CA THR A 90 -9.22 -15.10 6.83
C THR A 90 -9.41 -15.37 8.34
N LEU A 91 -8.32 -15.70 9.04
CA LEU A 91 -8.38 -15.92 10.49
C LEU A 91 -8.70 -14.64 11.28
N ARG A 92 -8.23 -13.48 10.80
CA ARG A 92 -8.40 -12.21 11.49
C ARG A 92 -9.76 -11.57 11.29
N VAL A 93 -10.45 -11.85 10.19
CA VAL A 93 -11.80 -11.33 9.97
C VAL A 93 -12.87 -12.09 10.76
N LEU A 94 -12.56 -13.28 11.29
CA LEU A 94 -13.50 -14.00 12.15
C LEU A 94 -13.96 -13.14 13.34
N PRO A 95 -15.25 -13.23 13.75
CA PRO A 95 -16.30 -14.16 13.26
C PRO A 95 -17.07 -13.67 12.02
N HIS A 96 -16.66 -12.57 11.38
CA HIS A 96 -17.33 -12.05 10.20
C HIS A 96 -17.03 -12.92 8.97
N LEU A 97 -17.93 -12.90 8.00
CA LEU A 97 -17.73 -13.57 6.74
C LEU A 97 -16.67 -12.82 5.89
N GLU A 98 -15.85 -13.57 5.16
CA GLU A 98 -14.81 -13.01 4.30
C GLU A 98 -15.36 -12.03 3.27
N ASN A 99 -16.45 -12.41 2.57
CA ASN A 99 -17.09 -11.57 1.56
C ASN A 99 -17.75 -10.30 2.12
N GLU A 100 -18.05 -10.26 3.42
CA GLU A 100 -18.58 -9.08 4.11
C GLU A 100 -17.50 -8.14 4.60
N SER A 101 -16.25 -8.61 4.63
CA SER A 101 -15.08 -7.87 5.09
C SER A 101 -14.09 -7.60 3.94
N ALA A 102 -14.54 -7.73 2.68
CA ALA A 102 -13.66 -7.64 1.53
C ALA A 102 -12.92 -6.31 1.46
N ALA A 103 -11.62 -6.38 1.09
CA ALA A 103 -10.75 -5.22 1.01
C ALA A 103 -9.63 -5.43 -0.01
N THR A 104 -9.14 -4.35 -0.60
CA THR A 104 -7.94 -4.36 -1.44
C THR A 104 -6.70 -4.66 -0.60
N CYS A 105 -5.59 -5.02 -1.22
CA CYS A 105 -4.33 -5.20 -0.51
C CYS A 105 -3.16 -4.83 -1.40
N LEU A 106 -2.53 -3.69 -1.10
CA LEU A 106 -1.35 -3.17 -1.79
C LEU A 106 -0.19 -3.17 -0.81
N PHE A 107 0.96 -3.73 -1.19
CA PHE A 107 2.13 -3.66 -0.33
C PHE A 107 3.45 -3.58 -1.09
N ALA A 108 4.43 -3.02 -0.40
CA ALA A 108 5.83 -3.02 -0.81
C ALA A 108 6.68 -3.50 0.36
N VAL A 109 7.60 -4.43 0.12
CA VAL A 109 8.54 -4.93 1.13
C VAL A 109 9.94 -5.04 0.57
N VAL A 110 10.90 -4.49 1.31
CA VAL A 110 12.34 -4.68 1.09
C VAL A 110 12.87 -5.64 2.15
N LEU A 111 13.54 -6.70 1.70
CA LEU A 111 14.21 -7.65 2.57
C LEU A 111 15.64 -7.19 2.88
N ALA A 112 16.22 -7.68 3.97
CA ALA A 112 17.62 -7.45 4.33
C ALA A 112 18.61 -7.94 3.24
N SER A 113 18.18 -8.88 2.40
CA SER A 113 18.95 -9.31 1.21
C SER A 113 19.00 -8.28 0.09
N GLY A 114 18.29 -7.14 0.20
CA GLY A 114 18.16 -6.13 -0.84
C GLY A 114 17.12 -6.46 -1.92
N LYS A 115 16.32 -7.52 -1.74
CA LYS A 115 15.23 -7.86 -2.64
C LYS A 115 13.98 -7.05 -2.29
N LEU A 116 13.39 -6.41 -3.29
CA LEU A 116 12.08 -5.74 -3.22
C LEU A 116 11.01 -6.66 -3.78
N VAL A 117 9.88 -6.74 -3.08
CA VAL A 117 8.65 -7.35 -3.57
C VAL A 117 7.54 -6.31 -3.49
N LEU A 118 6.88 -6.07 -4.61
CA LEU A 118 5.69 -5.25 -4.75
C LEU A 118 4.52 -6.15 -5.10
N ALA A 119 3.36 -5.92 -4.51
CA ALA A 119 2.16 -6.65 -4.85
C ALA A 119 0.91 -5.78 -4.73
N GLN A 120 -0.05 -6.06 -5.59
CA GLN A 120 -1.34 -5.38 -5.67
C GLN A 120 -2.45 -6.39 -5.90
N LEU A 121 -3.46 -6.35 -5.05
CA LEU A 121 -4.75 -7.02 -5.20
C LEU A 121 -5.84 -5.96 -5.07
N GLY A 122 -6.61 -5.77 -6.12
CA GLY A 122 -7.61 -4.71 -6.21
C GLY A 122 -7.12 -3.47 -6.96
N ASP A 123 -7.90 -2.41 -6.89
CA ASP A 123 -7.63 -1.10 -7.48
C ASP A 123 -6.68 -0.24 -6.63
N GLY A 124 -6.52 1.01 -6.99
CA GLY A 124 -5.49 1.85 -6.43
C GLY A 124 -4.19 1.79 -7.25
N ILE A 125 -3.08 2.19 -6.65
CA ILE A 125 -1.78 2.25 -7.34
C ILE A 125 -0.64 1.71 -6.49
N VAL A 126 0.21 0.88 -7.11
CA VAL A 126 1.57 0.56 -6.68
C VAL A 126 2.52 1.01 -7.77
N ALA A 127 3.34 2.02 -7.49
CA ALA A 127 4.27 2.60 -8.45
C ALA A 127 5.70 2.59 -7.90
N LEU A 128 6.62 2.04 -8.67
CA LEU A 128 8.07 2.07 -8.43
C LEU A 128 8.68 3.19 -9.24
N ARG A 129 9.33 4.14 -8.59
CA ARG A 129 10.13 5.19 -9.21
C ARG A 129 11.62 4.85 -9.06
N GLU A 130 12.31 4.73 -10.18
CA GLU A 130 13.76 4.57 -10.23
C GLU A 130 14.46 5.94 -10.03
N PRO A 131 15.75 5.97 -9.67
CA PRO A 131 16.49 7.23 -9.45
C PRO A 131 16.52 8.17 -10.66
N ASP A 132 16.50 7.62 -11.87
CA ASP A 132 16.44 8.38 -13.14
C ASP A 132 15.06 9.00 -13.43
N GLY A 133 14.07 8.75 -12.57
CA GLY A 133 12.72 9.26 -12.69
C GLY A 133 11.76 8.35 -13.46
N ILE A 134 12.24 7.24 -14.00
CA ILE A 134 11.37 6.25 -14.67
C ILE A 134 10.42 5.63 -13.64
N VAL A 135 9.13 5.56 -14.00
CA VAL A 135 8.10 4.97 -13.16
C VAL A 135 7.54 3.71 -13.80
N THR A 136 7.57 2.62 -13.02
CA THR A 136 6.89 1.37 -13.36
C THR A 136 5.69 1.17 -12.43
N ARG A 137 4.49 1.02 -12.99
CA ARG A 137 3.27 0.72 -12.24
C ARG A 137 2.95 -0.75 -12.29
N LEU A 138 2.47 -1.33 -11.18
CA LEU A 138 1.78 -2.62 -11.25
C LEU A 138 0.43 -2.41 -11.98
N THR A 139 0.13 -3.35 -12.86
CA THR A 139 -1.16 -3.37 -13.56
C THR A 139 -1.93 -4.58 -13.06
N PRO A 140 -3.12 -4.39 -12.45
CA PRO A 140 -3.96 -5.52 -12.06
C PRO A 140 -4.23 -6.46 -13.24
N PRO A 141 -4.27 -7.78 -13.04
CA PRO A 141 -4.65 -8.72 -14.07
C PRO A 141 -6.06 -8.37 -14.57
N LYS A 142 -6.27 -8.38 -15.88
CA LYS A 142 -7.62 -8.25 -16.43
C LYS A 142 -8.39 -9.52 -16.08
N THR A 143 -9.22 -9.45 -15.05
CA THR A 143 -10.09 -10.55 -14.63
C THR A 143 -11.50 -10.31 -15.18
N GLY A 144 -11.92 -11.14 -16.14
CA GLY A 144 -13.31 -11.35 -16.49
C GLY A 144 -14.10 -10.20 -17.09
N PHE A 145 -15.37 -10.45 -17.32
CA PHE A 145 -16.40 -9.49 -17.73
C PHE A 145 -16.93 -8.74 -16.52
N GLY A 146 -16.55 -7.48 -16.34
CA GLY A 146 -17.14 -6.60 -15.34
C GLY A 146 -16.12 -5.69 -14.67
N ASN A 147 -16.57 -4.53 -14.20
CA ASN A 147 -15.81 -3.55 -13.41
C ASN A 147 -15.82 -3.92 -11.91
N GLU A 148 -15.78 -5.22 -11.58
CA GLU A 148 -15.75 -5.62 -10.17
C GLU A 148 -14.31 -5.56 -9.66
N THR A 149 -14.10 -4.74 -8.63
CA THR A 149 -12.83 -4.69 -7.90
C THR A 149 -12.60 -6.04 -7.22
N THR A 150 -11.42 -6.64 -7.44
CA THR A 150 -10.99 -7.82 -6.69
C THR A 150 -10.33 -7.42 -5.38
N GLY A 151 -10.31 -8.31 -4.40
CA GLY A 151 -9.70 -8.05 -3.09
C GLY A 151 -9.66 -9.31 -2.23
N LEU A 152 -9.07 -9.21 -1.06
CA LEU A 152 -9.20 -10.24 -0.03
C LEU A 152 -10.70 -10.43 0.29
N GLY A 153 -11.15 -11.67 0.41
CA GLY A 153 -12.55 -12.03 0.59
C GLY A 153 -13.34 -12.22 -0.70
N VAL A 154 -12.81 -11.80 -1.84
CA VAL A 154 -13.41 -11.98 -3.18
C VAL A 154 -12.49 -12.79 -4.07
N ALA A 155 -11.20 -12.51 -4.05
CA ALA A 155 -10.19 -13.21 -4.84
C ALA A 155 -10.12 -14.69 -4.49
N ARG A 156 -10.14 -15.54 -5.52
CA ARG A 156 -10.10 -17.01 -5.38
C ARG A 156 -8.73 -17.62 -5.63
N SER A 157 -7.80 -16.82 -6.14
CA SER A 157 -6.50 -17.31 -6.58
C SER A 157 -5.41 -16.25 -6.41
N THR A 158 -4.19 -16.70 -6.09
CA THR A 158 -3.00 -15.83 -6.12
C THR A 158 -2.67 -15.29 -7.53
N LYS A 159 -3.30 -15.83 -8.58
CA LYS A 159 -3.16 -15.30 -9.96
C LYS A 159 -3.84 -13.94 -10.16
N GLU A 160 -4.74 -13.56 -9.27
CA GLU A 160 -5.42 -12.25 -9.30
C GLU A 160 -4.54 -11.13 -8.72
N TRP A 161 -3.44 -11.48 -8.10
CA TRP A 161 -2.43 -10.52 -7.66
C TRP A 161 -1.50 -10.11 -8.81
N SER A 162 -1.22 -8.83 -8.90
CA SER A 162 -0.05 -8.34 -9.65
C SER A 162 1.15 -8.35 -8.72
N VAL A 163 2.25 -8.94 -9.17
CA VAL A 163 3.48 -9.06 -8.37
C VAL A 163 4.69 -8.66 -9.20
N MET A 164 5.56 -7.86 -8.60
CA MET A 164 6.84 -7.50 -9.16
C MET A 164 7.95 -7.73 -8.14
N THR A 165 9.08 -8.24 -8.59
CA THR A 165 10.29 -8.33 -7.77
C THR A 165 11.41 -7.53 -8.42
N ARG A 166 12.25 -6.90 -7.60
CA ARG A 166 13.47 -6.22 -8.03
C ARG A 166 14.61 -6.57 -7.08
N SER A 167 15.80 -6.62 -7.62
CA SER A 167 17.06 -6.71 -6.88
C SER A 167 17.97 -5.57 -7.34
N ASN A 168 19.11 -5.37 -6.67
CA ASN A 168 20.04 -4.29 -7.00
C ASN A 168 19.40 -2.90 -6.96
N LEU A 169 18.64 -2.65 -5.90
CA LEU A 169 17.99 -1.37 -5.67
C LEU A 169 19.04 -0.28 -5.47
N LEU A 170 18.81 0.87 -6.10
CA LEU A 170 19.69 2.03 -6.03
C LEU A 170 19.16 3.06 -5.03
N GLU A 171 20.03 3.91 -4.55
CA GLU A 171 19.66 5.11 -3.78
C GLU A 171 18.73 5.99 -4.61
N GLY A 172 17.74 6.61 -3.97
CA GLY A 172 16.73 7.39 -4.66
C GLY A 172 15.58 6.56 -5.25
N THR A 173 15.65 5.21 -5.16
CA THR A 173 14.47 4.37 -5.46
C THR A 173 13.36 4.67 -4.48
N ALA A 174 12.13 4.83 -4.99
CA ALA A 174 10.95 5.10 -4.18
C ALA A 174 9.72 4.34 -4.68
N ILE A 175 8.85 3.96 -3.74
CA ILE A 175 7.62 3.25 -4.02
C ILE A 175 6.45 4.03 -3.43
N LEU A 176 5.44 4.31 -4.26
CA LEU A 176 4.16 4.87 -3.86
C LEU A 176 3.11 3.77 -3.84
N LEU A 177 2.35 3.73 -2.74
CA LEU A 177 1.08 3.01 -2.65
C LEU A 177 -0.02 4.03 -2.34
N ALA A 178 -1.15 3.94 -3.03
CA ALA A 178 -2.32 4.75 -2.69
C ALA A 178 -3.62 4.02 -3.03
N SER A 179 -4.68 4.28 -2.24
CA SER A 179 -6.05 3.88 -2.58
C SER A 179 -6.57 4.62 -3.81
N ASP A 180 -7.68 4.18 -4.36
CA ASP A 180 -8.32 4.76 -5.54
C ASP A 180 -8.67 6.24 -5.36
N GLY A 181 -9.12 6.65 -4.16
CA GLY A 181 -9.38 8.06 -3.84
C GLY A 181 -8.20 9.03 -4.04
N ILE A 182 -7.00 8.50 -4.33
CA ILE A 182 -5.83 9.26 -4.78
C ILE A 182 -5.40 8.81 -6.18
N ALA A 183 -5.39 7.49 -6.41
CA ALA A 183 -4.82 6.90 -7.61
C ALA A 183 -5.49 7.39 -8.89
N ASP A 184 -6.81 7.58 -8.85
CA ASP A 184 -7.62 8.00 -9.99
C ASP A 184 -7.38 9.45 -10.42
N ASP A 185 -6.90 10.28 -9.50
CA ASP A 185 -6.51 11.66 -9.78
C ASP A 185 -5.08 11.81 -10.30
N LEU A 186 -4.26 10.76 -10.17
CA LEU A 186 -2.85 10.83 -10.56
C LEU A 186 -2.68 10.65 -12.07
N LYS A 187 -2.27 11.71 -12.76
CA LYS A 187 -1.87 11.63 -14.16
C LYS A 187 -0.61 10.77 -14.30
N PRO A 188 -0.59 9.78 -15.21
CA PRO A 188 0.52 8.85 -15.36
C PRO A 188 1.90 9.51 -15.55
N ASP A 189 1.95 10.61 -16.29
CA ASP A 189 3.15 11.40 -16.57
C ASP A 189 3.62 12.26 -15.39
N ARG A 190 2.78 12.42 -14.35
CA ARG A 190 3.10 13.24 -13.17
C ARG A 190 3.41 12.43 -11.91
N ILE A 191 3.33 11.11 -11.97
CA ILE A 191 3.55 10.24 -10.80
C ILE A 191 4.99 10.38 -10.27
N SER A 192 5.98 10.48 -11.16
CA SER A 192 7.40 10.69 -10.76
C SER A 192 7.56 11.97 -9.96
N ASP A 193 7.02 13.08 -10.46
CA ASP A 193 7.08 14.39 -9.81
C ASP A 193 6.35 14.35 -8.45
N PHE A 194 5.18 13.72 -8.40
CA PHE A 194 4.39 13.57 -7.19
C PHE A 194 5.17 12.82 -6.09
N ILE A 195 5.79 11.69 -6.42
CA ILE A 195 6.63 10.93 -5.48
C ILE A 195 7.79 11.79 -4.98
N GLN A 196 8.44 12.52 -5.89
CA GLN A 196 9.57 13.38 -5.55
C GLN A 196 9.18 14.52 -4.61
N VAL A 197 8.04 15.17 -4.87
CA VAL A 197 7.49 16.23 -4.00
C VAL A 197 7.17 15.66 -2.63
N LEU A 198 6.50 14.51 -2.52
CA LEU A 198 6.20 13.88 -1.24
C LEU A 198 7.46 13.63 -0.41
N ILE A 199 8.52 13.10 -1.03
CA ILE A 199 9.78 12.83 -0.33
C ILE A 199 10.46 14.15 0.07
N LYS A 200 10.58 15.11 -0.86
CA LYS A 200 11.27 16.37 -0.62
C LYS A 200 10.63 17.18 0.50
N GLU A 201 9.30 17.26 0.53
CA GLU A 201 8.58 18.11 1.48
C GLU A 201 8.36 17.43 2.82
N PHE A 202 8.05 16.13 2.83
CA PHE A 202 7.64 15.46 4.06
C PHE A 202 8.72 14.62 4.73
N ALA A 203 9.68 14.05 4.01
CA ALA A 203 10.73 13.25 4.63
C ALA A 203 11.55 14.00 5.70
N PRO A 204 11.89 15.30 5.53
CA PRO A 204 12.63 16.05 6.54
C PRO A 204 11.85 16.30 7.84
N LEU A 205 10.52 16.20 7.82
CA LEU A 205 9.70 16.50 8.98
C LEU A 205 9.77 15.40 10.05
N PRO A 206 9.74 15.75 11.34
CA PRO A 206 9.59 14.75 12.41
C PRO A 206 8.30 13.94 12.23
N PRO A 207 8.26 12.65 12.64
CA PRO A 207 7.17 11.72 12.31
C PRO A 207 5.75 12.24 12.60
N ARG A 208 5.52 12.88 13.75
CA ARG A 208 4.21 13.45 14.09
C ARG A 208 3.83 14.62 13.17
N LYS A 209 4.75 15.56 12.96
CA LYS A 209 4.51 16.72 12.06
C LYS A 209 4.28 16.26 10.64
N ARG A 210 5.06 15.28 10.18
CA ARG A 210 4.93 14.66 8.86
C ARG A 210 3.53 14.09 8.63
N TYR A 211 3.05 13.26 9.57
CA TYR A 211 1.70 12.70 9.48
C TYR A 211 0.62 13.78 9.37
N HIS A 212 0.68 14.79 10.25
CA HIS A 212 -0.30 15.89 10.24
C HIS A 212 -0.24 16.72 8.96
N ALA A 213 0.95 16.99 8.44
CA ALA A 213 1.13 17.74 7.21
C ALA A 213 0.54 16.97 6.01
N ILE A 214 0.89 15.69 5.83
CA ILE A 214 0.32 14.85 4.76
C ILE A 214 -1.20 14.74 4.91
N ALA A 215 -1.70 14.47 6.12
CA ALA A 215 -3.15 14.39 6.35
C ALA A 215 -3.86 15.71 6.09
N SER A 216 -3.20 16.86 6.29
CA SER A 216 -3.75 18.17 5.93
C SER A 216 -3.87 18.33 4.42
N GLU A 217 -2.81 18.00 3.68
CA GLU A 217 -2.82 18.02 2.20
C GLU A 217 -3.92 17.12 1.64
N LEU A 218 -4.03 15.87 2.14
CA LEU A 218 -5.05 14.94 1.68
C LEU A 218 -6.49 15.45 1.95
N ARG A 219 -6.73 16.15 3.07
CA ARG A 219 -8.04 16.75 3.36
C ARG A 219 -8.36 17.95 2.46
N GLN A 220 -7.33 18.66 2.01
CA GLN A 220 -7.44 19.81 1.11
C GLN A 220 -7.39 19.41 -0.36
N TRP A 221 -7.13 18.13 -0.64
CA TRP A 221 -7.12 17.59 -1.99
C TRP A 221 -8.54 17.58 -2.54
N THR A 222 -8.86 18.64 -3.25
CA THR A 222 -10.17 18.83 -3.86
C THR A 222 -10.12 18.38 -5.30
N THR A 223 -10.79 17.28 -5.59
CA THR A 223 -11.08 16.86 -6.95
C THR A 223 -12.58 16.80 -7.11
N GLU A 224 -13.07 17.17 -8.30
CA GLU A 224 -14.51 17.25 -8.56
C GLU A 224 -15.22 15.90 -8.47
N ASN A 225 -14.48 14.79 -8.64
CA ASN A 225 -15.03 13.44 -8.78
C ASN A 225 -14.72 12.49 -7.63
N HIS A 226 -13.81 12.84 -6.69
CA HIS A 226 -13.39 11.92 -5.64
C HIS A 226 -13.78 12.41 -4.25
N LEU A 227 -14.88 11.85 -3.79
CA LEU A 227 -15.42 12.09 -2.46
C LEU A 227 -15.00 11.02 -1.44
N ASP A 228 -14.24 10.02 -1.91
CA ASP A 228 -13.86 8.83 -1.16
C ASP A 228 -12.72 9.06 -0.16
N ASP A 229 -12.48 8.04 0.66
CA ASP A 229 -11.33 8.01 1.58
C ASP A 229 -10.02 8.13 0.81
N LYS A 230 -9.02 8.75 1.43
CA LYS A 230 -7.73 8.97 0.78
C LYS A 230 -6.60 8.44 1.62
N THR A 231 -5.88 7.47 1.09
CA THR A 231 -4.74 6.86 1.77
C THR A 231 -3.55 6.73 0.85
N LEU A 232 -2.39 7.18 1.34
CA LEU A 232 -1.11 6.91 0.68
C LEU A 232 -0.04 6.45 1.67
N ALA A 233 0.93 5.71 1.14
CA ALA A 233 2.17 5.38 1.81
C ALA A 233 3.35 5.44 0.83
N ILE A 234 4.50 5.92 1.32
CA ILE A 234 5.77 5.96 0.60
C ILE A 234 6.79 5.08 1.31
N LEU A 235 7.52 4.30 0.54
CA LEU A 235 8.73 3.58 0.96
C LEU A 235 9.88 4.01 0.04
N PHE A 236 10.99 4.51 0.59
CA PHE A 236 12.07 5.05 -0.22
C PHE A 236 13.45 4.78 0.39
N ALA A 237 14.45 4.68 -0.50
CA ALA A 237 15.86 4.57 -0.13
C ALA A 237 16.47 5.97 0.03
N LYS A 238 16.96 6.27 1.25
CA LYS A 238 17.67 7.52 1.50
C LYS A 238 19.01 7.56 0.78
N PRO A 239 19.48 8.74 0.37
CA PRO A 239 20.87 8.92 -0.04
C PRO A 239 21.83 8.60 1.11
N THR A 240 22.94 7.93 0.82
CA THR A 240 23.97 7.58 1.83
C THR A 240 24.86 8.76 2.24
N GLY A 241 24.47 10.01 1.97
CA GLY A 241 25.30 11.20 2.18
C GLY A 241 24.87 12.14 3.32
N ASP A 242 23.69 12.01 3.88
CA ASP A 242 23.19 12.90 4.94
C ASP A 242 23.38 12.26 6.33
N LYS A 243 24.60 12.44 6.90
CA LYS A 243 24.88 12.33 8.33
C LYS A 243 24.98 13.71 8.94
#